data_709c76369344ee019c462baafd595ded
#
_entry.id   709c76369344ee019c462baafd595ded
#
_cell.length_a   1.000
_cell.length_b   1.000
_cell.length_c   1.000
_cell.angle_alpha   90.00
_cell.angle_beta   90.00
_cell.angle_gamma   90.00
#
_symmetry.space_group_name_H-M   'P 1'
#
loop_
_entity.id
_entity.type
_entity.pdbx_description
1 polymer ?
#
loop_
_entity_poly.entity_id
_entity_poly.type
_entity_poly.pdbx_seq_one_letter_code
_entity_poly.pdbx_strand_id
1 'polypeptide(L)'
;MRLTSLFYNFVWIWGDNPRNRHLFTDWASYDFTVSPAALDAFAEAYGYALTAEDFVNGGKHQVTHMPPTQAKLDYMDFIQAFVADRARVLVDIIHRHGKQAYVFYDDSWVGMEPCGKRFASIGFDGLIKCVFSGFECRLCACADVPVHELRFHPYLFPVGLGGLPTFSEGGDPARDAMRYWRSVRRALLREPVDRIGLGGYLHLTLGFPQFNDTIETISDEFRRIKAFHAHGRPYVLPCRVAVLHTWGSLRSWTLSGHFHETDKHALIHINEALPGLPVDVRFISFEDVKRGALRDVDVVINGDYVREHLCADAKKLDMKQYIL
;
A
#
# COMPACT_ATOMS: atom_id res chain seq x y z
N MET A 1 3.95 0.85 -21.16
CA MET A 1 2.64 1.49 -20.92
C MET A 1 2.46 1.68 -19.44
N ARG A 2 1.74 2.73 -19.00
CA ARG A 2 1.50 2.99 -17.59
C ARG A 2 0.00 2.96 -17.33
N LEU A 3 -0.42 2.12 -16.40
CA LEU A 3 -1.81 1.95 -15.99
C LEU A 3 -2.04 2.71 -14.69
N THR A 4 -3.07 3.54 -14.64
CA THR A 4 -3.45 4.33 -13.46
C THR A 4 -4.84 3.92 -12.99
N SER A 5 -5.09 4.05 -11.69
CA SER A 5 -6.40 3.81 -11.09
C SER A 5 -7.01 2.44 -11.38
N LEU A 6 -6.17 1.43 -11.66
CA LEU A 6 -6.62 0.10 -12.06
C LEU A 6 -7.36 -0.63 -10.93
N PHE A 7 -6.98 -0.35 -9.68
CA PHE A 7 -7.54 -0.97 -8.48
C PHE A 7 -8.30 0.03 -7.62
N TYR A 8 -8.92 1.02 -8.24
CA TYR A 8 -9.59 2.12 -7.53
C TYR A 8 -10.59 1.66 -6.45
N ASN A 9 -11.32 0.59 -6.72
CA ASN A 9 -12.33 0.07 -5.80
C ASN A 9 -11.75 -0.63 -4.55
N PHE A 10 -10.43 -0.78 -4.47
CA PHE A 10 -9.74 -1.38 -3.33
C PHE A 10 -8.94 -0.36 -2.53
N VAL A 11 -9.16 0.91 -2.81
CA VAL A 11 -8.44 2.00 -2.15
C VAL A 11 -8.66 1.91 -0.65
N TRP A 12 -7.56 1.81 0.05
CA TRP A 12 -7.53 2.04 1.48
C TRP A 12 -7.48 3.54 1.71
N ILE A 13 -8.17 4.00 2.66
CA ILE A 13 -8.42 5.37 3.06
C ILE A 13 -7.36 6.41 2.71
N TRP A 14 -7.82 7.51 2.19
CA TRP A 14 -7.08 8.72 1.97
C TRP A 14 -7.08 9.61 3.20
N GLY A 15 -6.01 9.58 3.98
CA GLY A 15 -5.65 10.57 4.95
C GLY A 15 -6.59 10.78 6.14
N ASP A 16 -6.13 11.55 7.09
CA ASP A 16 -6.75 11.88 8.36
C ASP A 16 -7.88 12.94 8.28
N ASN A 17 -8.26 13.34 7.09
CA ASN A 17 -9.28 14.37 6.94
C ASN A 17 -10.66 13.82 7.35
N PRO A 18 -11.35 14.43 8.36
CA PRO A 18 -12.66 13.99 8.79
C PRO A 18 -13.70 13.88 7.66
N ARG A 19 -13.57 14.74 6.64
CA ARG A 19 -14.43 14.70 5.46
C ARG A 19 -14.17 13.45 4.61
N ASN A 20 -12.92 13.06 4.48
CA ASN A 20 -12.55 11.85 3.74
C ASN A 20 -12.92 10.60 4.52
N ARG A 21 -12.85 10.63 5.84
CA ARG A 21 -13.29 9.53 6.70
C ARG A 21 -14.74 9.11 6.42
N HIS A 22 -15.64 10.06 6.36
CA HIS A 22 -17.04 9.76 6.05
C HIS A 22 -17.25 9.22 4.64
N LEU A 23 -16.55 9.80 3.67
CA LEU A 23 -16.69 9.39 2.28
C LEU A 23 -16.13 7.99 2.01
N PHE A 24 -15.02 7.63 2.63
CA PHE A 24 -14.32 6.39 2.32
C PHE A 24 -14.59 5.25 3.29
N THR A 25 -15.00 5.51 4.52
CA THR A 25 -15.31 4.44 5.48
C THR A 25 -16.59 3.72 5.13
N ASP A 26 -17.60 4.43 4.73
CA ASP A 26 -18.88 3.83 4.34
C ASP A 26 -18.84 3.32 2.90
N TRP A 27 -18.06 3.97 2.04
CA TRP A 27 -18.00 3.68 0.61
C TRP A 27 -16.96 2.62 0.25
N ALA A 28 -15.81 2.57 0.89
CA ALA A 28 -14.82 1.53 0.64
C ALA A 28 -15.34 0.11 0.88
N SER A 29 -16.44 0.01 1.62
CA SER A 29 -17.12 -1.25 1.87
C SER A 29 -18.15 -1.61 0.81
N TYR A 30 -18.68 -0.62 0.08
CA TYR A 30 -19.84 -0.79 -0.81
C TYR A 30 -19.63 -0.23 -2.21
N ASP A 31 -18.54 0.47 -2.43
CA ASP A 31 -18.22 1.10 -3.70
C ASP A 31 -17.75 0.09 -4.77
N PHE A 32 -18.07 -1.16 -4.52
CA PHE A 32 -17.86 -2.18 -5.51
C PHE A 32 -19.05 -2.21 -6.45
N THR A 33 -18.76 -2.53 -7.66
CA THR A 33 -19.74 -2.78 -8.68
C THR A 33 -20.69 -3.90 -8.25
N VAL A 34 -21.72 -3.56 -7.53
CA VAL A 34 -22.81 -4.46 -7.20
C VAL A 34 -23.83 -4.37 -8.35
N SER A 35 -23.45 -4.86 -9.51
CA SER A 35 -24.38 -4.96 -10.65
C SER A 35 -25.06 -6.34 -10.67
N PRO A 36 -26.25 -6.47 -11.26
CA PRO A 36 -26.86 -7.79 -11.46
C PRO A 36 -25.90 -8.79 -12.10
N ALA A 37 -25.18 -8.40 -13.12
CA ALA A 37 -24.20 -9.27 -13.77
C ALA A 37 -23.05 -9.71 -12.85
N ALA A 38 -22.62 -8.86 -11.93
CA ALA A 38 -21.59 -9.22 -10.95
C ALA A 38 -22.14 -10.19 -9.90
N LEU A 39 -23.40 -10.00 -9.46
CA LEU A 39 -24.07 -10.91 -8.54
C LEU A 39 -24.32 -12.28 -9.15
N ASP A 40 -24.75 -12.32 -10.41
CA ASP A 40 -24.95 -13.58 -11.16
C ASP A 40 -23.62 -14.33 -11.32
N ALA A 41 -22.57 -13.64 -11.72
CA ALA A 41 -21.23 -14.23 -11.84
C ALA A 41 -20.65 -14.68 -10.50
N PHE A 42 -20.92 -13.96 -9.42
CA PHE A 42 -20.58 -14.40 -8.07
C PHE A 42 -21.31 -15.69 -7.70
N ALA A 43 -22.64 -15.72 -7.91
CA ALA A 43 -23.45 -16.89 -7.59
C ALA A 43 -22.98 -18.13 -8.37
N GLU A 44 -22.60 -17.97 -9.64
CA GLU A 44 -22.00 -19.04 -10.42
C GLU A 44 -20.66 -19.51 -9.85
N ALA A 45 -19.81 -18.59 -9.44
CA ALA A 45 -18.48 -18.91 -8.94
C ALA A 45 -18.46 -19.51 -7.52
N TYR A 46 -19.36 -19.06 -6.63
CA TYR A 46 -19.37 -19.43 -5.22
C TYR A 46 -20.50 -20.38 -4.84
N GLY A 47 -21.46 -20.64 -5.74
CA GLY A 47 -22.55 -21.59 -5.52
C GLY A 47 -23.70 -21.07 -4.64
N TYR A 48 -23.74 -19.78 -4.34
CA TYR A 48 -24.84 -19.15 -3.62
C TYR A 48 -25.05 -17.70 -4.06
N ALA A 49 -26.27 -17.20 -3.95
CA ALA A 49 -26.63 -15.84 -4.32
C ALA A 49 -26.51 -14.90 -3.13
N LEU A 50 -26.10 -13.66 -3.39
CA LEU A 50 -26.11 -12.57 -2.42
C LEU A 50 -27.39 -11.75 -2.51
N THR A 51 -27.80 -11.26 -1.36
CA THR A 51 -28.93 -10.35 -1.20
C THR A 51 -28.47 -8.99 -0.72
N ALA A 52 -29.34 -8.00 -0.73
CA ALA A 52 -29.02 -6.68 -0.17
C ALA A 52 -28.61 -6.74 1.31
N GLU A 53 -29.17 -7.68 2.06
CA GLU A 53 -28.86 -7.87 3.49
C GLU A 53 -27.39 -8.28 3.73
N ASP A 54 -26.80 -9.01 2.80
CA ASP A 54 -25.40 -9.43 2.90
C ASP A 54 -24.45 -8.23 2.85
N PHE A 55 -24.86 -7.15 2.19
CA PHE A 55 -24.06 -5.92 2.08
C PHE A 55 -24.29 -4.95 3.23
N VAL A 56 -25.41 -5.03 3.92
CA VAL A 56 -25.76 -4.12 5.02
C VAL A 56 -25.53 -4.71 6.42
N ASN A 57 -24.94 -5.88 6.48
CA ASN A 57 -24.55 -6.54 7.73
C ASN A 57 -25.69 -6.59 8.78
N GLY A 58 -26.84 -7.09 8.37
CA GLY A 58 -28.02 -7.19 9.22
C GLY A 58 -28.71 -5.85 9.50
N GLY A 59 -28.71 -4.94 8.54
CA GLY A 59 -29.30 -3.60 8.66
C GLY A 59 -28.49 -2.63 9.51
N LYS A 60 -27.34 -3.08 9.99
CA LYS A 60 -26.37 -2.22 10.66
C LYS A 60 -25.28 -1.94 9.64
N HIS A 61 -25.27 -0.73 9.09
CA HIS A 61 -24.12 -0.29 8.33
C HIS A 61 -22.85 -0.82 8.99
N GLN A 62 -21.82 -1.08 8.22
CA GLN A 62 -20.57 -1.62 8.74
C GLN A 62 -20.02 -0.73 9.84
N VAL A 63 -20.62 -0.87 10.99
CA VAL A 63 -20.13 -0.21 12.18
C VAL A 63 -18.82 -0.85 12.57
N THR A 64 -17.96 -0.01 12.96
CA THR A 64 -16.59 -0.15 13.37
C THR A 64 -16.29 -1.36 14.26
N HIS A 65 -17.27 -2.00 14.85
CA HIS A 65 -17.06 -3.06 15.83
C HIS A 65 -17.62 -4.43 15.40
N MET A 66 -18.16 -4.52 14.20
CA MET A 66 -18.72 -5.77 13.70
C MET A 66 -17.80 -6.41 12.67
N PRO A 67 -17.41 -7.67 12.87
CA PRO A 67 -16.68 -8.39 11.85
C PRO A 67 -17.52 -8.49 10.57
N PRO A 68 -16.92 -8.45 9.40
CA PRO A 68 -17.64 -8.68 8.16
C PRO A 68 -18.19 -10.10 8.11
N THR A 69 -19.33 -10.25 7.44
CA THR A 69 -19.89 -11.56 7.17
C THR A 69 -19.01 -12.35 6.20
N GLN A 70 -19.13 -13.67 6.21
CA GLN A 70 -18.42 -14.51 5.24
C GLN A 70 -18.83 -14.17 3.80
N ALA A 71 -20.11 -13.92 3.57
CA ALA A 71 -20.63 -13.51 2.27
C ALA A 71 -19.90 -12.25 1.71
N LYS A 72 -19.64 -11.29 2.59
CA LYS A 72 -18.89 -10.09 2.21
C LYS A 72 -17.42 -10.36 1.90
N LEU A 73 -16.77 -11.20 2.70
CA LEU A 73 -15.39 -11.62 2.44
C LEU A 73 -15.26 -12.35 1.11
N ASP A 74 -16.21 -13.25 0.83
CA ASP A 74 -16.27 -14.01 -0.41
C ASP A 74 -16.49 -13.09 -1.62
N TYR A 75 -17.39 -12.12 -1.50
CA TYR A 75 -17.61 -11.16 -2.57
C TYR A 75 -16.40 -10.26 -2.83
N MET A 76 -15.72 -9.84 -1.78
CA MET A 76 -14.46 -9.09 -1.91
C MET A 76 -13.38 -9.91 -2.61
N ASP A 77 -13.26 -11.18 -2.25
CA ASP A 77 -12.30 -12.07 -2.89
C ASP A 77 -12.63 -12.31 -4.36
N PHE A 78 -13.91 -12.49 -4.67
CA PHE A 78 -14.43 -12.59 -6.04
C PHE A 78 -14.06 -11.36 -6.88
N ILE A 79 -14.34 -10.15 -6.38
CA ILE A 79 -14.03 -8.91 -7.09
C ILE A 79 -12.51 -8.75 -7.30
N GLN A 80 -11.72 -9.05 -6.30
CA GLN A 80 -10.26 -8.97 -6.41
C GLN A 80 -9.70 -9.97 -7.42
N ALA A 81 -10.22 -11.19 -7.44
CA ALA A 81 -9.86 -12.19 -8.44
C ALA A 81 -10.23 -11.72 -9.85
N PHE A 82 -11.45 -11.22 -10.02
CA PHE A 82 -11.92 -10.66 -11.29
C PHE A 82 -11.01 -9.52 -11.79
N VAL A 83 -10.68 -8.57 -10.93
CA VAL A 83 -9.80 -7.44 -11.30
C VAL A 83 -8.40 -7.91 -11.66
N ALA A 84 -7.84 -8.85 -10.90
CA ALA A 84 -6.52 -9.42 -11.20
C ALA A 84 -6.50 -10.11 -12.57
N ASP A 85 -7.54 -10.86 -12.89
CA ASP A 85 -7.67 -11.53 -14.21
C ASP A 85 -7.80 -10.53 -15.35
N ARG A 86 -8.60 -9.47 -15.19
CA ARG A 86 -8.70 -8.41 -16.20
C ARG A 86 -7.39 -7.65 -16.35
N ALA A 87 -6.70 -7.36 -15.26
CA ALA A 87 -5.39 -6.73 -15.29
C ALA A 87 -4.37 -7.60 -16.06
N ARG A 88 -4.37 -8.91 -15.82
CA ARG A 88 -3.50 -9.86 -16.55
C ARG A 88 -3.77 -9.82 -18.05
N VAL A 89 -5.04 -9.83 -18.46
CA VAL A 89 -5.41 -9.70 -19.89
C VAL A 89 -4.84 -8.42 -20.50
N LEU A 90 -4.90 -7.29 -19.78
CA LEU A 90 -4.32 -6.02 -20.26
C LEU A 90 -2.80 -6.10 -20.37
N VAL A 91 -2.14 -6.69 -19.38
CA VAL A 91 -0.68 -6.90 -19.40
C VAL A 91 -0.28 -7.78 -20.58
N ASP A 92 -0.98 -8.88 -20.82
CA ASP A 92 -0.74 -9.77 -21.96
C ASP A 92 -0.90 -9.05 -23.31
N ILE A 93 -1.87 -8.15 -23.43
CA ILE A 93 -2.03 -7.32 -24.62
C ILE A 93 -0.81 -6.42 -24.81
N ILE A 94 -0.37 -5.74 -23.73
CA ILE A 94 0.80 -4.85 -23.76
C ILE A 94 2.05 -5.63 -24.17
N HIS A 95 2.27 -6.81 -23.61
CA HIS A 95 3.41 -7.67 -23.90
C HIS A 95 3.40 -8.18 -25.34
N ARG A 96 2.24 -8.59 -25.88
CA ARG A 96 2.10 -8.99 -27.29
C ARG A 96 2.50 -7.89 -28.26
N HIS A 97 2.40 -6.63 -27.86
CA HIS A 97 2.86 -5.49 -28.64
C HIS A 97 4.34 -5.11 -28.35
N GLY A 98 5.09 -5.95 -27.67
CA GLY A 98 6.50 -5.71 -27.32
C GLY A 98 6.71 -4.52 -26.39
N LYS A 99 5.72 -4.20 -25.54
CA LYS A 99 5.77 -3.09 -24.59
C LYS A 99 5.78 -3.60 -23.18
N GLN A 100 6.34 -2.79 -22.27
CA GLN A 100 6.34 -3.05 -20.84
C GLN A 100 5.08 -2.46 -20.17
N ALA A 101 4.55 -3.16 -19.20
CA ALA A 101 3.38 -2.79 -18.41
C ALA A 101 3.78 -2.32 -17.01
N TYR A 102 3.54 -1.05 -16.71
CA TYR A 102 3.77 -0.46 -15.40
C TYR A 102 2.44 -0.09 -14.75
N VAL A 103 2.33 -0.25 -13.45
CA VAL A 103 1.13 0.14 -12.70
C VAL A 103 1.47 1.21 -11.68
N PHE A 104 0.62 2.23 -11.60
CA PHE A 104 0.63 3.16 -10.47
C PHE A 104 -0.07 2.51 -9.28
N TYR A 105 0.68 2.41 -8.19
CA TYR A 105 0.20 1.95 -6.90
C TYR A 105 0.19 3.14 -5.94
N ASP A 106 -0.69 4.10 -6.21
CA ASP A 106 -0.70 5.35 -5.47
C ASP A 106 -1.27 5.17 -4.07
N ASP A 107 -2.30 4.37 -3.94
CA ASP A 107 -2.96 4.06 -2.67
C ASP A 107 -2.66 2.64 -2.21
N SER A 108 -2.96 2.35 -0.95
CA SER A 108 -2.82 1.00 -0.42
C SER A 108 -4.11 0.23 -0.70
N TRP A 109 -4.06 -0.69 -1.66
CA TRP A 109 -5.23 -1.45 -2.09
C TRP A 109 -5.35 -2.76 -1.31
N VAL A 110 -6.42 -2.86 -0.54
CA VAL A 110 -6.68 -4.02 0.31
C VAL A 110 -6.90 -5.29 -0.53
N GLY A 111 -6.12 -6.33 -0.26
CA GLY A 111 -6.17 -7.60 -0.96
C GLY A 111 -5.42 -7.64 -2.29
N MET A 112 -4.79 -6.53 -2.66
CA MET A 112 -3.92 -6.41 -3.83
C MET A 112 -2.55 -5.87 -3.43
N GLU A 113 -2.07 -6.30 -2.29
CA GLU A 113 -0.78 -5.88 -1.71
C GLU A 113 0.36 -6.21 -2.68
N PRO A 114 1.31 -5.29 -2.88
CA PRO A 114 2.35 -5.47 -3.89
C PRO A 114 3.31 -6.64 -3.58
N CYS A 115 3.42 -7.01 -2.31
CA CYS A 115 4.15 -8.21 -1.87
C CYS A 115 3.30 -9.50 -1.97
N GLY A 116 2.04 -9.40 -2.37
CA GLY A 116 1.10 -10.52 -2.41
C GLY A 116 1.18 -11.33 -3.71
N LYS A 117 0.92 -12.63 -3.62
CA LYS A 117 0.93 -13.53 -4.79
C LYS A 117 -0.11 -13.15 -5.85
N ARG A 118 -1.25 -12.59 -5.44
CA ARG A 118 -2.29 -12.14 -6.37
C ARG A 118 -1.78 -10.99 -7.23
N PHE A 119 -1.11 -10.02 -6.63
CA PHE A 119 -0.49 -8.91 -7.36
C PHE A 119 0.61 -9.43 -8.30
N ALA A 120 1.52 -10.26 -7.80
CA ALA A 120 2.60 -10.85 -8.59
C ALA A 120 2.08 -11.64 -9.81
N SER A 121 0.95 -12.36 -9.66
CA SER A 121 0.35 -13.14 -10.74
C SER A 121 -0.17 -12.33 -11.91
N ILE A 122 -0.30 -11.02 -11.78
CA ILE A 122 -0.72 -10.13 -12.88
C ILE A 122 0.38 -9.97 -13.93
N GLY A 123 1.65 -10.01 -13.51
CA GLY A 123 2.80 -9.98 -14.42
C GLY A 123 3.21 -8.58 -14.87
N PHE A 124 3.05 -7.56 -14.03
CA PHE A 124 3.57 -6.23 -14.31
C PHE A 124 5.10 -6.23 -14.41
N ASP A 125 5.65 -5.43 -15.34
CA ASP A 125 7.09 -5.19 -15.45
C ASP A 125 7.60 -4.17 -14.43
N GLY A 126 6.73 -3.40 -13.85
CA GLY A 126 7.12 -2.44 -12.83
C GLY A 126 5.96 -1.83 -12.05
N LEU A 127 6.29 -1.41 -10.84
CA LEU A 127 5.41 -0.71 -9.94
C LEU A 127 5.90 0.72 -9.74
N ILE A 128 4.97 1.66 -9.82
CA ILE A 128 5.21 3.09 -9.58
C ILE A 128 4.44 3.47 -8.32
N LYS A 129 5.13 3.87 -7.27
CA LYS A 129 4.52 4.26 -5.99
C LYS A 129 4.75 5.71 -5.68
N CYS A 130 3.69 6.44 -5.35
CA CYS A 130 3.78 7.73 -4.69
C CYS A 130 4.46 7.56 -3.34
N VAL A 131 5.42 8.42 -3.03
CA VAL A 131 6.15 8.32 -1.77
C VAL A 131 6.20 9.65 -1.03
N PHE A 132 5.78 9.58 0.22
CA PHE A 132 5.84 10.67 1.20
C PHE A 132 6.82 10.33 2.31
N SER A 133 7.01 9.03 2.55
CA SER A 133 7.71 8.50 3.71
C SER A 133 8.44 7.20 3.37
N GLY A 134 9.13 6.65 4.34
CA GLY A 134 9.81 5.36 4.21
C GLY A 134 8.87 4.18 4.06
N PHE A 135 7.64 4.30 4.54
CA PHE A 135 6.62 3.24 4.41
C PHE A 135 6.30 2.93 2.94
N GLU A 136 6.02 3.95 2.15
CA GLU A 136 5.70 3.78 0.73
C GLU A 136 6.92 3.29 -0.07
N CYS A 137 8.13 3.66 0.33
CA CYS A 137 9.35 3.10 -0.27
C CYS A 137 9.44 1.59 -0.06
N ARG A 138 9.13 1.12 1.14
CA ARG A 138 9.10 -0.31 1.45
C ARG A 138 8.00 -1.04 0.71
N LEU A 139 6.81 -0.46 0.60
CA LEU A 139 5.74 -1.01 -0.21
C LEU A 139 6.14 -1.16 -1.69
N CYS A 140 6.88 -0.20 -2.21
CA CYS A 140 7.41 -0.30 -3.55
C CYS A 140 8.45 -1.42 -3.65
N ALA A 141 9.42 -1.42 -2.76
CA ALA A 141 10.55 -2.35 -2.79
C ALA A 141 10.15 -3.81 -2.52
N CYS A 142 9.04 -4.06 -1.79
CA CYS A 142 8.56 -5.41 -1.53
C CYS A 142 7.74 -6.01 -2.69
N ALA A 143 7.44 -5.25 -3.72
CA ALA A 143 6.69 -5.74 -4.87
C ALA A 143 7.52 -6.77 -5.65
N ASP A 144 6.87 -7.86 -6.05
CA ASP A 144 7.49 -8.86 -6.93
C ASP A 144 7.34 -8.42 -8.39
N VAL A 145 8.14 -7.43 -8.77
CA VAL A 145 8.20 -6.86 -10.12
C VAL A 145 9.66 -6.54 -10.50
N PRO A 146 10.02 -6.56 -11.79
CA PRO A 146 11.38 -6.23 -12.25
C PRO A 146 11.83 -4.80 -11.98
N VAL A 147 10.93 -3.83 -11.97
CA VAL A 147 11.28 -2.40 -11.84
C VAL A 147 10.46 -1.71 -10.76
N HIS A 148 11.16 -1.10 -9.82
CA HIS A 148 10.59 -0.31 -8.74
C HIS A 148 10.82 1.18 -9.00
N GLU A 149 9.74 1.93 -9.18
CA GLU A 149 9.81 3.37 -9.43
C GLU A 149 9.08 4.15 -8.32
N LEU A 150 9.75 5.13 -7.74
CA LEU A 150 9.14 6.06 -6.79
C LEU A 150 8.69 7.34 -7.49
N ARG A 151 7.47 7.76 -7.21
CA ARG A 151 6.98 9.10 -7.53
C ARG A 151 7.19 9.99 -6.32
N PHE A 152 8.19 10.84 -6.43
CA PHE A 152 8.64 11.68 -5.34
C PHE A 152 7.79 12.93 -5.17
N HIS A 153 7.52 13.30 -3.92
CA HIS A 153 6.82 14.54 -3.54
C HIS A 153 7.78 15.69 -3.28
N PRO A 154 7.31 16.94 -3.43
CA PRO A 154 5.94 17.32 -3.77
C PRO A 154 5.61 17.07 -5.24
N TYR A 155 4.37 16.69 -5.51
CA TYR A 155 3.89 16.68 -6.89
C TYR A 155 3.87 18.10 -7.44
N LEU A 156 4.14 18.20 -8.73
CA LEU A 156 4.18 19.46 -9.47
C LEU A 156 2.78 19.97 -9.75
N PHE A 157 2.09 20.34 -8.66
CA PHE A 157 0.79 20.99 -8.69
C PHE A 157 0.86 22.33 -7.97
N PRO A 158 0.02 23.30 -8.37
CA PRO A 158 -0.04 24.60 -7.67
C PRO A 158 -0.33 24.46 -6.19
N VAL A 159 -1.18 23.48 -5.84
CA VAL A 159 -1.64 23.20 -4.49
C VAL A 159 -1.35 21.74 -4.17
N GLY A 160 -0.73 21.49 -3.03
CA GLY A 160 -0.40 20.15 -2.55
C GLY A 160 -1.60 19.44 -1.90
N LEU A 161 -1.33 18.20 -1.45
CA LEU A 161 -2.27 17.46 -0.63
C LEU A 161 -2.57 18.25 0.65
N GLY A 162 -3.85 18.40 0.97
CA GLY A 162 -4.27 19.21 2.10
C GLY A 162 -4.57 20.68 1.78
N GLY A 163 -4.49 21.09 0.51
CA GLY A 163 -4.90 22.41 0.06
C GLY A 163 -3.88 23.52 0.32
N LEU A 164 -2.66 23.19 0.71
CA LEU A 164 -1.60 24.19 0.94
C LEU A 164 -0.88 24.52 -0.36
N PRO A 165 -0.45 25.80 -0.56
CA PRO A 165 0.35 26.21 -1.70
C PRO A 165 1.63 25.37 -1.79
N THR A 166 1.97 24.92 -3.01
CA THR A 166 3.21 24.20 -3.31
C THR A 166 3.96 24.92 -4.43
N PHE A 167 3.49 24.79 -5.67
CA PHE A 167 4.05 25.52 -6.83
C PHE A 167 3.18 26.73 -7.19
N SER A 168 2.80 27.50 -6.18
CA SER A 168 2.05 28.75 -6.30
C SER A 168 2.52 29.73 -5.25
N GLU A 169 1.98 30.94 -5.28
CA GLU A 169 2.33 32.01 -4.32
C GLU A 169 2.19 31.52 -2.88
N GLY A 170 3.22 31.77 -2.07
CA GLY A 170 3.33 31.30 -0.68
C GLY A 170 3.81 29.86 -0.50
N GLY A 171 4.04 29.10 -1.58
CA GLY A 171 4.61 27.76 -1.54
C GLY A 171 6.14 27.76 -1.48
N ASP A 172 6.70 26.69 -0.92
CA ASP A 172 8.15 26.44 -0.86
C ASP A 172 8.42 24.97 -1.25
N PRO A 173 8.37 24.66 -2.55
CA PRO A 173 8.54 23.28 -3.01
C PRO A 173 9.93 22.72 -2.77
N ALA A 174 10.97 23.56 -2.66
CA ALA A 174 12.32 23.13 -2.35
C ALA A 174 12.42 22.58 -0.92
N ARG A 175 11.87 23.30 0.05
CA ARG A 175 11.78 22.87 1.44
C ARG A 175 10.95 21.59 1.57
N ASP A 176 9.82 21.54 0.87
CA ASP A 176 8.93 20.38 0.91
C ASP A 176 9.60 19.13 0.32
N ALA A 177 10.29 19.27 -0.81
CA ALA A 177 11.08 18.19 -1.40
C ALA A 177 12.15 17.68 -0.43
N MET A 178 12.90 18.57 0.21
CA MET A 178 13.93 18.16 1.17
C MET A 178 13.33 17.50 2.41
N ARG A 179 12.14 17.93 2.85
CA ARG A 179 11.40 17.30 3.97
C ARG A 179 11.03 15.86 3.62
N TYR A 180 10.43 15.62 2.46
CA TYR A 180 10.09 14.26 2.01
C TYR A 180 11.35 13.42 1.79
N TRP A 181 12.37 14.00 1.20
CA TRP A 181 13.63 13.30 0.93
C TRP A 181 14.28 12.71 2.19
N ARG A 182 14.23 13.41 3.30
CA ARG A 182 14.80 12.94 4.56
C ARG A 182 14.21 11.61 5.03
N SER A 183 12.90 11.43 4.89
CA SER A 183 12.21 10.16 5.21
C SER A 183 12.47 9.10 4.16
N VAL A 184 12.29 9.44 2.90
CA VAL A 184 12.50 8.54 1.76
C VAL A 184 13.92 8.00 1.71
N ARG A 185 14.92 8.85 1.88
CA ARG A 185 16.32 8.48 1.88
C ARG A 185 16.67 7.41 2.92
N ARG A 186 16.11 7.50 4.13
CA ARG A 186 16.35 6.51 5.18
C ARG A 186 15.90 5.11 4.76
N ALA A 187 14.76 5.01 4.12
CA ALA A 187 14.28 3.74 3.60
C ALA A 187 15.14 3.25 2.44
N LEU A 188 15.50 4.13 1.50
CA LEU A 188 16.34 3.79 0.35
C LEU A 188 17.72 3.24 0.72
N LEU A 189 18.26 3.58 1.87
CA LEU A 189 19.51 2.98 2.35
C LEU A 189 19.37 1.47 2.62
N ARG A 190 18.16 0.96 2.79
CA ARG A 190 17.86 -0.45 3.06
C ARG A 190 17.14 -1.13 1.92
N GLU A 191 16.24 -0.43 1.29
CA GLU A 191 15.32 -0.96 0.29
C GLU A 191 15.71 -0.44 -1.10
N PRO A 192 16.36 -1.25 -1.92
CA PRO A 192 16.77 -0.83 -3.25
C PRO A 192 15.55 -0.57 -4.14
N VAL A 193 15.60 0.56 -4.85
CA VAL A 193 14.64 0.87 -5.92
C VAL A 193 15.39 1.31 -7.18
N ASP A 194 14.76 1.15 -8.32
CA ASP A 194 15.42 1.36 -9.61
C ASP A 194 15.39 2.80 -10.07
N ARG A 195 14.29 3.49 -9.78
CA ARG A 195 14.03 4.83 -10.31
C ARG A 195 13.36 5.72 -9.27
N ILE A 196 13.65 7.01 -9.43
CA ILE A 196 12.92 8.10 -8.79
C ILE A 196 12.47 9.07 -9.87
N GLY A 197 11.24 9.53 -9.80
CA GLY A 197 10.66 10.44 -10.78
C GLY A 197 9.74 11.47 -10.13
N LEU A 198 9.48 12.54 -10.87
CA LEU A 198 8.52 13.58 -10.52
C LEU A 198 7.18 13.31 -11.22
N GLY A 199 6.09 13.75 -10.61
CA GLY A 199 4.75 13.68 -11.19
C GLY A 199 4.10 15.07 -11.23
N GLY A 200 3.21 15.32 -12.20
CA GLY A 200 2.50 16.57 -12.37
C GLY A 200 3.00 17.44 -13.52
N TYR A 201 2.86 18.74 -13.41
CA TYR A 201 3.10 19.71 -14.48
C TYR A 201 4.52 20.28 -14.45
N LEU A 202 5.41 19.72 -15.26
CA LEU A 202 6.85 20.12 -15.28
C LEU A 202 7.08 21.62 -15.45
N HIS A 203 6.23 22.32 -16.21
CA HIS A 203 6.40 23.77 -16.43
C HIS A 203 6.33 24.59 -15.15
N LEU A 204 5.70 24.12 -14.10
CA LEU A 204 5.61 24.82 -12.82
C LEU A 204 6.98 24.98 -12.16
N THR A 205 7.93 24.10 -12.45
CA THR A 205 9.28 24.20 -11.88
C THR A 205 10.06 25.42 -12.37
N LEU A 206 9.68 26.01 -13.50
CA LEU A 206 10.34 27.19 -14.07
C LEU A 206 10.25 28.41 -13.13
N GLY A 207 9.20 28.51 -12.33
CA GLY A 207 9.03 29.56 -11.31
C GLY A 207 9.79 29.32 -10.01
N PHE A 208 10.43 28.16 -9.85
CA PHE A 208 11.04 27.75 -8.59
C PHE A 208 12.48 27.20 -8.80
N PRO A 209 13.47 28.04 -9.12
CA PRO A 209 14.83 27.58 -9.41
C PRO A 209 15.45 26.81 -8.25
N GLN A 210 15.22 27.22 -6.99
CA GLN A 210 15.73 26.50 -5.81
C GLN A 210 15.18 25.07 -5.71
N PHE A 211 13.96 24.81 -6.21
CA PHE A 211 13.44 23.46 -6.32
C PHE A 211 14.27 22.62 -7.28
N ASN A 212 14.64 23.18 -8.44
CA ASN A 212 15.44 22.48 -9.43
C ASN A 212 16.84 22.11 -8.86
N ASP A 213 17.49 23.03 -8.15
CA ASP A 213 18.77 22.78 -7.47
C ASP A 213 18.63 21.69 -6.39
N THR A 214 17.51 21.71 -5.66
CA THR A 214 17.20 20.69 -4.65
C THR A 214 17.00 19.32 -5.29
N ILE A 215 16.28 19.24 -6.41
CA ILE A 215 16.07 17.98 -7.14
C ILE A 215 17.39 17.45 -7.74
N GLU A 216 18.28 18.31 -8.22
CA GLU A 216 19.61 17.90 -8.65
C GLU A 216 20.38 17.25 -7.51
N THR A 217 20.44 17.89 -6.35
CA THR A 217 21.05 17.35 -5.12
C THR A 217 20.46 15.99 -4.73
N ILE A 218 19.13 15.88 -4.70
CA ILE A 218 18.44 14.65 -4.39
C ILE A 218 18.78 13.54 -5.41
N SER A 219 18.83 13.90 -6.68
CA SER A 219 19.16 12.97 -7.75
C SER A 219 20.57 12.42 -7.63
N ASP A 220 21.53 13.26 -7.24
CA ASP A 220 22.91 12.85 -7.02
C ASP A 220 23.05 11.94 -5.79
N GLU A 221 22.37 12.28 -4.70
CA GLU A 221 22.32 11.38 -3.53
C GLU A 221 21.69 10.02 -3.90
N PHE A 222 20.59 10.02 -4.65
CA PHE A 222 19.94 8.80 -5.09
C PHE A 222 20.88 7.94 -5.96
N ARG A 223 21.59 8.54 -6.91
CA ARG A 223 22.57 7.81 -7.73
C ARG A 223 23.67 7.17 -6.90
N ARG A 224 24.16 7.87 -5.86
CA ARG A 224 25.16 7.32 -4.92
C ARG A 224 24.59 6.14 -4.12
N ILE A 225 23.38 6.25 -3.59
CA ILE A 225 22.70 5.17 -2.86
C ILE A 225 22.54 3.96 -3.79
N LYS A 226 22.07 4.17 -5.01
CA LYS A 226 21.92 3.11 -6.01
C LYS A 226 23.25 2.45 -6.35
N ALA A 227 24.31 3.22 -6.46
CA ALA A 227 25.66 2.69 -6.69
C ALA A 227 26.13 1.81 -5.53
N PHE A 228 25.86 2.19 -4.28
CA PHE A 228 26.17 1.33 -3.13
C PHE A 228 25.43 -0.01 -3.19
N HIS A 229 24.14 0.01 -3.52
CA HIS A 229 23.37 -1.23 -3.69
C HIS A 229 23.87 -2.14 -4.81
N ALA A 230 24.46 -1.58 -5.84
CA ALA A 230 25.08 -2.35 -6.93
C ALA A 230 26.36 -3.08 -6.49
N HIS A 231 27.05 -2.58 -5.46
CA HIS A 231 28.32 -3.15 -4.96
C HIS A 231 28.14 -4.06 -3.73
N GLY A 232 27.01 -4.00 -3.08
CA GLY A 232 26.76 -4.80 -1.88
C GLY A 232 25.40 -4.54 -1.23
N ARG A 233 25.09 -5.37 -0.26
CA ARG A 233 23.91 -5.16 0.57
C ARG A 233 24.27 -4.33 1.80
N PRO A 234 23.39 -3.46 2.27
CA PRO A 234 23.59 -2.77 3.53
C PRO A 234 23.79 -3.79 4.67
N TYR A 235 24.73 -3.49 5.56
CA TYR A 235 24.86 -4.29 6.76
C TYR A 235 23.61 -4.15 7.63
N VAL A 236 23.10 -5.27 8.08
CA VAL A 236 22.03 -5.35 9.06
C VAL A 236 22.48 -6.20 10.24
N LEU A 237 22.02 -5.86 11.42
CA LEU A 237 22.22 -6.70 12.59
C LEU A 237 21.57 -8.07 12.38
N PRO A 238 22.11 -9.15 12.97
CA PRO A 238 21.51 -10.48 12.88
C PRO A 238 20.24 -10.55 13.76
N CYS A 239 19.32 -9.64 13.51
CA CYS A 239 18.02 -9.55 14.15
C CYS A 239 16.95 -9.43 13.06
N ARG A 240 16.10 -10.42 12.96
CA ARG A 240 15.04 -10.53 11.97
C ARG A 240 13.73 -10.09 12.58
N VAL A 241 13.25 -8.95 12.16
CA VAL A 241 12.00 -8.37 12.61
C VAL A 241 10.91 -8.66 11.59
N ALA A 242 9.84 -9.30 12.01
CA ALA A 242 8.64 -9.42 11.20
C ALA A 242 7.61 -8.37 11.64
N VAL A 243 7.15 -7.58 10.70
CA VAL A 243 5.96 -6.75 10.89
C VAL A 243 4.78 -7.56 10.40
N LEU A 244 3.91 -7.89 11.34
CA LEU A 244 2.67 -8.57 11.02
C LEU A 244 1.75 -7.56 10.34
N HIS A 245 1.69 -7.65 9.02
CA HIS A 245 0.73 -6.87 8.28
C HIS A 245 -0.52 -7.73 8.11
N THR A 246 -1.55 -7.23 8.66
CA THR A 246 -2.83 -7.91 8.72
C THR A 246 -3.69 -7.63 7.49
N TRP A 247 -3.10 -7.30 6.35
CA TRP A 247 -3.89 -6.94 5.19
C TRP A 247 -4.84 -8.05 4.75
N GLY A 248 -4.44 -9.31 4.82
CA GLY A 248 -5.41 -10.39 4.68
C GLY A 248 -6.51 -10.36 5.75
N SER A 249 -6.17 -10.08 7.00
CA SER A 249 -7.08 -9.93 8.13
C SER A 249 -7.56 -8.49 8.32
N LEU A 250 -6.75 -7.48 8.01
CA LEU A 250 -7.17 -6.08 7.92
C LEU A 250 -8.22 -5.85 6.84
N ARG A 251 -8.32 -6.72 5.87
CA ARG A 251 -9.44 -6.69 4.94
C ARG A 251 -10.75 -6.66 5.70
N SER A 252 -10.94 -7.55 6.65
CA SER A 252 -12.15 -7.59 7.45
C SER A 252 -12.31 -6.33 8.30
N TRP A 253 -11.22 -5.82 8.80
CA TRP A 253 -11.19 -4.66 9.65
C TRP A 253 -11.41 -3.35 8.88
N THR A 254 -10.72 -3.18 7.77
CA THR A 254 -10.91 -2.05 6.85
C THR A 254 -12.34 -1.99 6.33
N LEU A 255 -12.88 -3.15 5.97
CA LEU A 255 -14.26 -3.28 5.50
C LEU A 255 -15.29 -2.97 6.60
N SER A 256 -14.93 -3.08 7.86
CA SER A 256 -15.76 -2.70 9.00
C SER A 256 -15.66 -1.22 9.37
N GLY A 257 -14.83 -0.45 8.68
CA GLY A 257 -14.64 0.97 8.98
C GLY A 257 -13.76 1.29 10.19
N HIS A 258 -13.10 0.30 10.76
CA HIS A 258 -12.22 0.49 11.92
C HIS A 258 -10.94 1.26 11.61
N PHE A 259 -10.58 1.35 10.38
CA PHE A 259 -9.28 1.87 9.96
C PHE A 259 -8.99 3.29 10.50
N HIS A 260 -9.97 4.16 10.49
CA HIS A 260 -9.81 5.53 10.95
C HIS A 260 -9.72 5.69 12.49
N GLU A 261 -9.97 4.64 13.22
CA GLU A 261 -9.83 4.63 14.68
C GLU A 261 -8.41 4.29 15.14
N THR A 262 -7.58 3.75 14.25
CA THR A 262 -6.18 3.42 14.52
C THR A 262 -5.21 4.55 14.29
N ASP A 263 -5.67 5.70 14.30
CA ASP A 263 -5.09 6.98 14.02
C ASP A 263 -3.62 7.01 14.49
N LYS A 264 -2.85 7.06 15.01
CA LYS A 264 -1.49 7.52 15.36
C LYS A 264 -0.44 6.44 15.61
N HIS A 265 -0.88 5.23 15.89
CA HIS A 265 0.01 4.09 16.09
C HIS A 265 -0.12 3.09 14.93
N ALA A 266 -0.68 3.57 13.83
CA ALA A 266 -0.90 2.78 12.66
C ALA A 266 0.41 2.18 12.15
N LEU A 267 0.26 1.07 11.48
CA LEU A 267 1.30 0.37 10.73
C LEU A 267 2.22 1.32 9.93
N ILE A 268 1.68 2.44 9.43
CA ILE A 268 2.43 3.50 8.74
C ILE A 268 3.50 4.10 9.65
N HIS A 269 3.18 4.48 10.88
CA HIS A 269 4.13 5.11 11.79
C HIS A 269 5.22 4.14 12.28
N ILE A 270 4.84 2.90 12.53
CA ILE A 270 5.80 1.84 12.88
C ILE A 270 6.75 1.60 11.71
N ASN A 271 6.21 1.46 10.51
CA ASN A 271 7.00 1.25 9.32
C ASN A 271 7.87 2.45 8.97
N GLU A 272 7.46 3.66 9.31
CA GLU A 272 8.29 4.85 9.16
C GLU A 272 9.44 4.89 10.18
N ALA A 273 9.23 4.39 11.37
CA ALA A 273 10.28 4.31 12.40
C ALA A 273 11.33 3.23 12.06
N LEU A 274 10.93 2.10 11.54
CA LEU A 274 11.80 0.96 11.25
C LEU A 274 12.92 1.23 10.22
N PRO A 275 12.75 2.07 9.17
CA PRO A 275 13.82 2.33 8.22
C PRO A 275 15.11 2.87 8.80
N GLY A 276 15.04 3.50 9.97
CA GLY A 276 16.22 3.99 10.68
C GLY A 276 17.01 2.92 11.43
N LEU A 277 16.45 1.74 11.60
CA LEU A 277 17.06 0.66 12.37
C LEU A 277 17.86 -0.28 11.45
N PRO A 278 19.06 -0.70 11.83
CA PRO A 278 19.87 -1.63 11.06
C PRO A 278 19.45 -3.09 11.26
N VAL A 279 18.17 -3.39 11.11
CA VAL A 279 17.61 -4.73 11.29
C VAL A 279 16.97 -5.23 9.99
N ASP A 280 16.94 -6.56 9.79
CA ASP A 280 16.23 -7.16 8.69
C ASP A 280 14.71 -7.11 8.98
N VAL A 281 13.96 -6.40 8.18
CA VAL A 281 12.51 -6.22 8.35
C VAL A 281 11.78 -6.94 7.24
N ARG A 282 10.87 -7.81 7.63
CA ARG A 282 9.97 -8.54 6.71
C ARG A 282 8.53 -8.22 7.02
N PHE A 283 7.70 -8.21 5.99
CA PHE A 283 6.26 -8.15 6.14
C PHE A 283 5.69 -9.55 6.03
N ILE A 284 4.95 -9.99 7.03
CA ILE A 284 4.31 -11.29 7.05
C ILE A 284 2.82 -11.16 7.34
N SER A 285 2.02 -12.00 6.73
CA SER A 285 0.59 -12.13 7.00
C SER A 285 0.30 -13.24 8.01
N PHE A 286 -0.93 -13.29 8.53
CA PHE A 286 -1.36 -14.44 9.36
C PHE A 286 -1.30 -15.77 8.60
N GLU A 287 -1.53 -15.75 7.28
CA GLU A 287 -1.39 -16.96 6.47
C GLU A 287 0.08 -17.41 6.37
N ASP A 288 1.01 -16.48 6.31
CA ASP A 288 2.44 -16.81 6.35
C ASP A 288 2.82 -17.38 7.72
N VAL A 289 2.24 -16.85 8.80
CA VAL A 289 2.43 -17.42 10.16
C VAL A 289 1.92 -18.85 10.22
N LYS A 290 0.73 -19.13 9.70
CA LYS A 290 0.19 -20.51 9.62
C LYS A 290 1.10 -21.45 8.82
N ARG A 291 1.80 -20.93 7.83
CA ARG A 291 2.79 -21.68 7.02
C ARG A 291 4.17 -21.78 7.68
N GLY A 292 4.34 -21.22 8.87
CA GLY A 292 5.58 -21.33 9.65
C GLY A 292 6.59 -20.21 9.40
N ALA A 293 6.17 -19.05 8.91
CA ALA A 293 7.06 -17.92 8.63
C ALA A 293 7.77 -17.35 9.89
N LEU A 294 7.30 -17.70 11.09
CA LEU A 294 7.94 -17.26 12.34
C LEU A 294 9.18 -18.05 12.74
N ARG A 295 9.49 -19.17 12.08
CA ARG A 295 10.64 -20.03 12.45
C ARG A 295 11.97 -19.29 12.44
N ASP A 296 12.08 -18.31 11.55
CA ASP A 296 13.30 -17.54 11.34
C ASP A 296 13.14 -16.08 11.75
N VAL A 297 12.24 -15.78 12.66
CA VAL A 297 11.96 -14.42 13.15
C VAL A 297 12.35 -14.31 14.61
N ASP A 298 13.09 -13.26 14.94
CA ASP A 298 13.54 -12.99 16.30
C ASP A 298 12.55 -12.07 17.04
N VAL A 299 11.91 -11.16 16.33
CA VAL A 299 10.94 -10.21 16.88
C VAL A 299 9.74 -10.09 15.95
N VAL A 300 8.54 -10.17 16.50
CA VAL A 300 7.29 -9.89 15.79
C VAL A 300 6.71 -8.57 16.27
N ILE A 301 6.49 -7.65 15.37
CA ILE A 301 5.77 -6.41 15.65
C ILE A 301 4.35 -6.56 15.10
N ASN A 302 3.38 -6.59 16.01
CA ASN A 302 1.98 -6.44 15.64
C ASN A 302 1.63 -4.95 15.69
N GLY A 303 1.58 -4.34 14.51
CA GLY A 303 1.38 -2.90 14.36
C GLY A 303 -0.05 -2.44 14.51
N ASP A 304 -0.97 -3.38 14.58
CA ASP A 304 -2.37 -3.04 14.69
C ASP A 304 -2.82 -2.95 16.14
N TYR A 305 -3.69 -2.00 16.40
CA TYR A 305 -4.37 -1.91 17.67
C TYR A 305 -5.27 -3.15 17.82
N VAL A 306 -4.74 -4.13 18.54
CA VAL A 306 -5.35 -5.45 18.70
C VAL A 306 -6.60 -5.33 19.55
N ARG A 307 -7.73 -5.08 18.93
CA ARG A 307 -9.00 -5.36 19.56
C ARG A 307 -9.38 -6.83 19.36
N GLU A 308 -10.35 -7.29 20.10
CA GLU A 308 -10.76 -8.68 20.39
C GLU A 308 -10.77 -9.66 19.18
N HIS A 309 -10.90 -9.17 17.95
CA HIS A 309 -10.98 -10.03 16.75
C HIS A 309 -9.62 -10.59 16.32
N LEU A 310 -8.59 -9.78 16.37
CA LEU A 310 -7.21 -10.25 16.11
C LEU A 310 -6.71 -11.13 17.26
N CYS A 311 -7.13 -10.83 18.50
CA CYS A 311 -6.86 -11.69 19.66
C CYS A 311 -7.43 -13.09 19.52
N ALA A 312 -8.57 -13.27 18.86
CA ALA A 312 -9.14 -14.60 18.65
C ALA A 312 -8.28 -15.44 17.70
N ASP A 313 -7.78 -14.86 16.63
CA ASP A 313 -6.88 -15.54 15.69
C ASP A 313 -5.46 -15.69 16.22
N ALA A 314 -4.96 -14.69 16.92
CA ALA A 314 -3.68 -14.78 17.62
C ALA A 314 -3.69 -15.86 18.72
N LYS A 315 -4.78 -16.01 19.47
CA LYS A 315 -4.96 -17.09 20.44
C LYS A 315 -4.95 -18.47 19.79
N LYS A 316 -5.53 -18.61 18.60
CA LYS A 316 -5.50 -19.88 17.83
C LYS A 316 -4.09 -20.24 17.36
N LEU A 317 -3.22 -19.26 17.20
CA LEU A 317 -1.85 -19.43 16.69
C LEU A 317 -0.81 -19.59 17.80
N ASP A 318 -1.24 -19.60 19.09
CA ASP A 318 -0.33 -19.66 20.25
C ASP A 318 0.81 -18.61 20.22
N MET A 319 0.45 -17.39 19.83
CA MET A 319 1.40 -16.27 19.66
C MET A 319 2.00 -15.76 20.96
N LYS A 320 1.62 -16.30 22.12
CA LYS A 320 2.15 -15.89 23.44
C LYS A 320 3.67 -15.99 23.55
N GLN A 321 4.29 -16.82 22.72
CA GLN A 321 5.75 -17.00 22.72
C GLN A 321 6.50 -15.93 21.94
N TYR A 322 5.80 -15.10 21.17
CA TYR A 322 6.40 -14.21 20.17
C TYR A 322 6.03 -12.74 20.35
N ILE A 323 5.18 -12.43 21.31
CA ILE A 323 4.81 -11.03 21.62
C ILE A 323 5.59 -10.62 22.87
N LEU A 324 6.62 -9.83 22.66
CA LEU A 324 7.33 -9.07 23.69
C LEU A 324 6.75 -7.66 23.77
#